data_e8887e240e7435639b321dfac5a779ec
#
_entry.id   e8887e240e7435639b321dfac5a779ec
#
_cell.length_a   1.000
_cell.length_b   1.000
_cell.length_c   1.000
_cell.angle_alpha   90.00
_cell.angle_beta   90.00
_cell.angle_gamma   90.00
#
_symmetry.space_group_name_H-M   'P 1'
#
loop_
_entity.id
_entity.type
_entity.pdbx_description
1 polymer ?
#
loop_
_entity_poly.entity_id
_entity_poly.type
_entity_poly.pdbx_seq_one_letter_code
_entity_poly.pdbx_strand_id
1 'polypeptide(L)'
;WKLRNRIEELQETYGYMLQYARKGIQDPNRLKMYSHILRSAYELTDWTHISLLLPHAPGPYFENLRIFNQRPAHSYPELLVQLESYTEDISTVQLFYNEKERQQTETQKICRQHENAINELFNKVWTHIFWNESDTHEVQQIIDSLLVSSNDKAILMSAVTMSLMHLFDERKFQCLLKACQHEDLQVSQRAL
;
A
#
# COMPACT_ATOMS: atom_id res chain seq x y z
N TRP A 1 -23.71 -5.44 4.61
CA TRP A 1 -24.48 -4.92 3.47
C TRP A 1 -23.63 -4.81 2.20
N LYS A 2 -22.48 -4.12 2.21
CA LYS A 2 -21.65 -3.94 1.00
C LYS A 2 -21.14 -5.25 0.38
N LEU A 3 -20.67 -6.21 1.19
CA LEU A 3 -20.17 -7.50 0.69
C LEU A 3 -21.30 -8.34 0.06
N ARG A 4 -22.48 -8.35 0.69
CA ARG A 4 -23.63 -9.08 0.18
C ARG A 4 -24.06 -8.58 -1.19
N ASN A 5 -24.19 -7.26 -1.35
CA ASN A 5 -24.55 -6.66 -2.64
C ASN A 5 -23.54 -7.02 -3.74
N ARG A 6 -22.22 -6.97 -3.42
CA ARG A 6 -21.19 -7.36 -4.39
C ARG A 6 -21.26 -8.84 -4.78
N ILE A 7 -21.62 -9.73 -3.85
CA ILE A 7 -21.83 -11.14 -4.14
C ILE A 7 -23.04 -11.32 -5.07
N GLU A 8 -24.15 -10.65 -4.80
CA GLU A 8 -25.35 -10.69 -5.63
C GLU A 8 -25.07 -10.17 -7.04
N GLU A 9 -24.41 -9.02 -7.20
CA GLU A 9 -23.97 -8.47 -8.50
C GLU A 9 -23.08 -9.45 -9.29
N LEU A 10 -22.15 -10.10 -8.59
CA LEU A 10 -21.23 -11.08 -9.20
C LEU A 10 -21.99 -12.31 -9.69
N GLN A 11 -22.93 -12.82 -8.89
CA GLN A 11 -23.79 -13.94 -9.25
C GLN A 11 -24.68 -13.62 -10.45
N GLU A 12 -25.27 -12.44 -10.51
CA GLU A 12 -26.07 -11.99 -11.63
C GLU A 12 -25.24 -11.89 -12.92
N THR A 13 -24.07 -11.24 -12.84
CA THR A 13 -23.15 -11.09 -13.98
C THR A 13 -22.72 -12.44 -14.54
N TYR A 14 -22.37 -13.38 -13.65
CA TYR A 14 -22.02 -14.75 -14.03
C TYR A 14 -23.23 -15.48 -14.63
N GLY A 15 -24.42 -15.31 -14.06
CA GLY A 15 -25.66 -15.88 -14.58
C GLY A 15 -25.98 -15.43 -16.00
N TYR A 16 -25.85 -14.13 -16.28
CA TYR A 16 -26.01 -13.58 -17.63
C TYR A 16 -24.99 -14.16 -18.62
N MET A 17 -23.72 -14.20 -18.22
CA MET A 17 -22.65 -14.78 -19.05
C MET A 17 -22.96 -16.25 -19.43
N LEU A 18 -23.46 -17.05 -18.48
CA LEU A 18 -23.86 -18.43 -18.73
C LEU A 18 -25.07 -18.53 -19.67
N GLN A 19 -26.07 -17.67 -19.51
CA GLN A 19 -27.24 -17.64 -20.40
C GLN A 19 -26.85 -17.33 -21.86
N TYR A 20 -25.97 -16.33 -22.07
CA TYR A 20 -25.48 -16.01 -23.42
C TYR A 20 -24.67 -17.17 -24.00
N ALA A 21 -23.83 -17.82 -23.19
CA ALA A 21 -23.08 -18.99 -23.63
C ALA A 21 -23.98 -20.14 -24.06
N ARG A 22 -25.05 -20.42 -23.29
CA ARG A 22 -26.02 -21.48 -23.61
C ARG A 22 -26.83 -21.17 -24.88
N LYS A 23 -27.08 -19.92 -25.18
CA LYS A 23 -27.74 -19.48 -26.43
C LYS A 23 -26.81 -19.51 -27.65
N GLY A 24 -25.57 -19.93 -27.50
CA GLY A 24 -24.59 -19.99 -28.58
C GLY A 24 -24.06 -18.64 -29.06
N ILE A 25 -24.35 -17.56 -28.32
CA ILE A 25 -23.87 -16.22 -28.67
C ILE A 25 -22.35 -16.17 -28.44
N GLN A 26 -21.62 -15.88 -29.51
CA GLN A 26 -20.17 -15.67 -29.42
C GLN A 26 -19.89 -14.23 -29.01
N ASP A 27 -19.39 -14.04 -27.79
CA ASP A 27 -18.95 -12.75 -27.29
C ASP A 27 -17.41 -12.72 -27.27
N PRO A 28 -16.76 -11.83 -28.04
CA PRO A 28 -15.31 -11.71 -28.06
C PRO A 28 -14.74 -11.26 -26.70
N ASN A 29 -15.53 -10.63 -25.84
CA ASN A 29 -15.13 -10.17 -24.52
C ASN A 29 -15.37 -11.21 -23.40
N ARG A 30 -15.92 -12.40 -23.72
CA ARG A 30 -16.25 -13.41 -22.72
C ARG A 30 -15.08 -13.79 -21.82
N LEU A 31 -13.89 -13.97 -22.36
CA LEU A 31 -12.69 -14.31 -21.58
C LEU A 31 -12.30 -13.20 -20.63
N LYS A 32 -12.38 -11.93 -21.05
CA LYS A 32 -12.11 -10.77 -20.20
C LYS A 32 -13.13 -10.67 -19.07
N MET A 33 -14.40 -10.86 -19.39
CA MET A 33 -15.48 -10.86 -18.40
C MET A 33 -15.33 -11.99 -17.40
N TYR A 34 -15.00 -13.20 -17.86
CA TYR A 34 -14.73 -14.33 -16.98
C TYR A 34 -13.55 -14.08 -16.04
N SER A 35 -12.44 -13.57 -16.56
CA SER A 35 -11.27 -13.22 -15.76
C SER A 35 -11.59 -12.14 -14.73
N HIS A 36 -12.43 -11.16 -15.09
CA HIS A 36 -12.88 -10.13 -14.14
C HIS A 36 -13.77 -10.72 -13.04
N ILE A 37 -14.72 -11.59 -13.39
CA ILE A 37 -15.59 -12.29 -12.42
C ILE A 37 -14.74 -13.13 -11.47
N LEU A 38 -13.77 -13.88 -12.00
CA LEU A 38 -12.89 -14.71 -11.20
C LEU A 38 -12.04 -13.88 -10.21
N ARG A 39 -11.42 -12.79 -10.68
CA ARG A 39 -10.69 -11.86 -9.83
C ARG A 39 -11.58 -11.29 -8.71
N SER A 40 -12.77 -10.79 -9.07
CA SER A 40 -13.72 -10.25 -8.10
C SER A 40 -14.17 -11.28 -7.08
N ALA A 41 -14.30 -12.56 -7.47
CA ALA A 41 -14.63 -13.63 -6.54
C ALA A 41 -13.49 -13.87 -5.52
N TYR A 42 -12.24 -13.89 -5.94
CA TYR A 42 -11.09 -13.99 -5.03
C TYR A 42 -11.01 -12.78 -4.09
N GLU A 43 -11.13 -11.57 -4.61
CA GLU A 43 -11.14 -10.36 -3.78
C GLU A 43 -12.25 -10.37 -2.73
N LEU A 44 -13.46 -10.82 -3.10
CA LEU A 44 -14.57 -10.96 -2.16
C LEU A 44 -14.30 -12.03 -1.08
N THR A 45 -13.65 -13.12 -1.45
CA THR A 45 -13.24 -14.17 -0.50
C THR A 45 -12.26 -13.61 0.52
N ASP A 46 -11.24 -12.88 0.07
CA ASP A 46 -10.23 -12.27 0.92
C ASP A 46 -10.85 -11.21 1.85
N TRP A 47 -11.72 -10.34 1.30
CA TRP A 47 -12.46 -9.37 2.11
C TRP A 47 -13.34 -10.03 3.17
N THR A 48 -14.00 -11.11 2.83
CA THR A 48 -14.84 -11.87 3.78
C THR A 48 -13.97 -12.49 4.87
N HIS A 49 -12.86 -13.10 4.48
CA HIS A 49 -11.91 -13.69 5.41
C HIS A 49 -11.38 -12.67 6.42
N ILE A 50 -10.90 -11.52 5.93
CA ILE A 50 -10.41 -10.45 6.80
C ILE A 50 -11.51 -9.88 7.68
N SER A 51 -12.71 -9.67 7.15
CA SER A 51 -13.83 -9.14 7.93
C SER A 51 -14.23 -10.06 9.08
N LEU A 52 -14.09 -11.36 8.91
CA LEU A 52 -14.34 -12.35 9.96
C LEU A 52 -13.20 -12.41 10.98
N LEU A 53 -11.95 -12.26 10.56
CA LEU A 53 -10.79 -12.32 11.44
C LEU A 53 -10.56 -11.02 12.20
N LEU A 54 -10.84 -9.86 11.57
CA LEU A 54 -10.52 -8.55 12.11
C LEU A 54 -10.99 -8.30 13.55
N PRO A 55 -12.20 -8.71 13.98
CA PRO A 55 -12.67 -8.49 15.34
C PRO A 55 -11.92 -9.30 16.40
N HIS A 56 -11.38 -10.47 16.06
CA HIS A 56 -10.95 -11.48 17.02
C HIS A 56 -9.51 -11.97 16.83
N ALA A 57 -8.92 -11.81 15.66
CA ALA A 57 -7.58 -12.32 15.39
C ALA A 57 -6.52 -11.54 16.21
N PRO A 58 -5.65 -12.25 16.94
CA PRO A 58 -4.52 -11.63 17.63
C PRO A 58 -3.40 -11.32 16.64
N GLY A 59 -2.51 -10.41 17.07
CA GLY A 59 -1.27 -10.12 16.37
C GLY A 59 -1.15 -8.72 15.80
N PRO A 60 0.08 -8.27 15.56
CA PRO A 60 0.39 -6.88 15.22
C PRO A 60 -0.31 -6.40 13.94
N TYR A 61 -0.45 -7.27 12.95
CA TYR A 61 -1.13 -6.93 11.69
C TYR A 61 -2.59 -6.52 11.92
N PHE A 62 -3.37 -7.36 12.62
CA PHE A 62 -4.79 -7.08 12.87
C PHE A 62 -4.99 -5.92 13.83
N GLU A 63 -4.08 -5.72 14.78
CA GLU A 63 -4.09 -4.56 15.67
C GLU A 63 -3.87 -3.26 14.89
N ASN A 64 -2.85 -3.22 14.05
CA ASN A 64 -2.58 -2.08 13.19
C ASN A 64 -3.73 -1.83 12.20
N LEU A 65 -4.27 -2.87 11.58
CA LEU A 65 -5.41 -2.76 10.67
C LEU A 65 -6.63 -2.14 11.38
N ARG A 66 -6.92 -2.51 12.63
CA ARG A 66 -7.98 -1.90 13.45
C ARG A 66 -7.70 -0.43 13.73
N ILE A 67 -6.47 -0.09 14.10
CA ILE A 67 -6.06 1.28 14.41
C ILE A 67 -6.16 2.17 13.17
N PHE A 68 -5.61 1.73 12.04
CA PHE A 68 -5.58 2.52 10.81
C PHE A 68 -6.95 2.70 10.17
N ASN A 69 -7.87 1.74 10.33
CA ASN A 69 -9.26 1.91 9.89
C ASN A 69 -10.04 2.94 10.69
N GLN A 70 -9.57 3.34 11.87
CA GLN A 70 -10.25 4.28 12.78
C GLN A 70 -9.65 5.69 12.78
N ARG A 71 -8.45 5.88 12.23
CA ARG A 71 -7.73 7.15 12.23
C ARG A 71 -7.69 7.76 10.82
N PRO A 72 -7.88 9.08 10.69
CA PRO A 72 -7.51 9.76 9.46
C PRO A 72 -6.00 9.60 9.26
N ALA A 73 -5.60 9.00 8.16
CA ALA A 73 -4.21 8.84 7.77
C ALA A 73 -3.88 9.86 6.68
N HIS A 74 -2.62 10.36 6.67
CA HIS A 74 -2.13 11.17 5.57
C HIS A 74 -2.22 10.40 4.24
N SER A 75 -2.44 11.12 3.15
CA SER A 75 -2.34 10.55 1.80
C SER A 75 -0.89 10.19 1.46
N TYR A 76 -0.66 9.34 0.47
CA TYR A 76 0.70 9.03 0.02
C TYR A 76 1.46 10.27 -0.47
N PRO A 77 0.85 11.22 -1.23
CA PRO A 77 1.51 12.47 -1.59
C PRO A 77 1.90 13.34 -0.40
N GLU A 78 1.08 13.42 0.65
CA GLU A 78 1.43 14.17 1.86
C GLU A 78 2.62 13.54 2.60
N LEU A 79 2.65 12.21 2.68
CA LEU A 79 3.80 11.47 3.26
C LEU A 79 5.06 11.64 2.41
N LEU A 80 4.94 11.63 1.08
CA LEU A 80 6.07 11.90 0.19
C LEU A 80 6.69 13.27 0.47
N VAL A 81 5.88 14.33 0.54
CA VAL A 81 6.36 15.68 0.85
C VAL A 81 7.10 15.72 2.19
N GLN A 82 6.58 15.05 3.23
CA GLN A 82 7.23 15.00 4.54
C GLN A 82 8.58 14.25 4.50
N LEU A 83 8.69 13.18 3.72
CA LEU A 83 9.93 12.42 3.57
C LEU A 83 10.98 13.19 2.76
N GLU A 84 10.55 13.89 1.71
CA GLU A 84 11.44 14.68 0.85
C GLU A 84 12.00 15.91 1.58
N SER A 85 11.20 16.57 2.43
CA SER A 85 11.62 17.77 3.16
C SER A 85 12.68 17.49 4.23
N TYR A 86 12.80 16.26 4.70
CA TYR A 86 13.64 15.88 5.84
C TYR A 86 15.11 16.33 5.69
N THR A 87 15.72 16.11 4.54
CA THR A 87 17.14 16.45 4.30
C THR A 87 17.36 17.96 4.26
N GLU A 88 16.41 18.70 3.67
CA GLU A 88 16.44 20.16 3.62
C GLU A 88 16.23 20.77 5.01
N ASP A 89 15.27 20.24 5.77
CA ASP A 89 14.98 20.69 7.14
C ASP A 89 16.19 20.51 8.06
N ILE A 90 16.88 19.36 8.01
CA ILE A 90 18.11 19.12 8.77
C ILE A 90 19.21 20.11 8.36
N SER A 91 19.41 20.33 7.06
CA SER A 91 20.42 21.25 6.55
C SER A 91 20.11 22.68 6.99
N THR A 92 18.84 23.07 6.98
CA THR A 92 18.36 24.38 7.42
C THR A 92 18.68 24.61 8.90
N VAL A 93 18.43 23.64 9.77
CA VAL A 93 18.74 23.73 11.20
C VAL A 93 20.25 23.92 11.41
N GLN A 94 21.09 23.20 10.66
CA GLN A 94 22.54 23.34 10.76
C GLN A 94 23.07 24.71 10.35
N LEU A 95 22.40 25.35 9.40
CA LEU A 95 22.80 26.68 8.89
C LEU A 95 22.33 27.85 9.77
N PHE A 96 21.10 27.74 10.30
CA PHE A 96 20.47 28.90 10.98
C PHE A 96 20.63 28.91 12.49
N TYR A 97 20.92 27.79 13.14
CA TYR A 97 21.06 27.74 14.59
C TYR A 97 22.56 27.65 14.99
N ASN A 98 23.09 28.71 15.61
CA ASN A 98 24.46 28.72 16.11
C ASN A 98 24.62 28.13 17.50
N GLU A 99 23.55 28.04 18.28
CA GLU A 99 23.53 27.47 19.62
C GLU A 99 23.37 25.95 19.55
N LYS A 100 24.37 25.20 20.02
CA LYS A 100 24.37 23.71 19.95
C LYS A 100 23.14 23.06 20.58
N GLU A 101 22.65 23.58 21.71
CA GLU A 101 21.48 23.04 22.42
C GLU A 101 20.19 23.20 21.60
N ARG A 102 19.98 24.36 21.00
CA ARG A 102 18.84 24.64 20.12
C ARG A 102 18.91 23.81 18.84
N GLN A 103 20.08 23.76 18.23
CA GLN A 103 20.33 22.93 17.05
C GLN A 103 19.99 21.46 17.33
N GLN A 104 20.45 20.93 18.47
CA GLN A 104 20.17 19.55 18.84
C GLN A 104 18.67 19.30 19.10
N THR A 105 18.00 20.25 19.75
CA THR A 105 16.56 20.15 20.04
C THR A 105 15.73 20.14 18.77
N GLU A 106 16.00 21.07 17.84
CA GLU A 106 15.26 21.13 16.57
C GLU A 106 15.58 19.93 15.67
N THR A 107 16.84 19.49 15.62
CA THR A 107 17.20 18.25 14.90
C THR A 107 16.43 17.04 15.43
N GLN A 108 16.35 16.88 16.76
CA GLN A 108 15.58 15.79 17.35
C GLN A 108 14.09 15.84 17.02
N LYS A 109 13.53 17.07 16.94
CA LYS A 109 12.14 17.25 16.56
C LYS A 109 11.89 16.81 15.10
N ILE A 110 12.76 17.24 14.18
CA ILE A 110 12.70 16.86 12.76
C ILE A 110 12.87 15.35 12.60
N CYS A 111 13.84 14.74 13.30
CA CYS A 111 14.01 13.29 13.29
C CYS A 111 12.76 12.53 13.75
N ARG A 112 12.10 13.00 14.82
CA ARG A 112 10.85 12.39 15.29
C ARG A 112 9.70 12.54 14.30
N GLN A 113 9.62 13.68 13.63
CA GLN A 113 8.60 13.90 12.58
C GLN A 113 8.82 12.94 11.41
N HIS A 114 10.06 12.79 10.97
CA HIS A 114 10.44 11.83 9.94
C HIS A 114 10.16 10.38 10.34
N GLU A 115 10.55 9.98 11.56
CA GLU A 115 10.24 8.64 12.11
C GLU A 115 8.73 8.38 12.13
N ASN A 116 7.93 9.37 12.48
CA ASN A 116 6.47 9.25 12.46
C ASN A 116 5.93 9.10 11.03
N ALA A 117 6.45 9.88 10.08
CA ALA A 117 6.03 9.81 8.68
C ALA A 117 6.35 8.44 8.07
N ILE A 118 7.57 7.92 8.29
CA ILE A 118 7.95 6.60 7.75
C ILE A 118 7.19 5.46 8.45
N ASN A 119 6.94 5.56 9.75
CA ASN A 119 6.11 4.59 10.47
C ASN A 119 4.65 4.62 9.98
N GLU A 120 4.09 5.79 9.70
CA GLU A 120 2.75 5.92 9.14
C GLU A 120 2.70 5.33 7.74
N LEU A 121 3.67 5.64 6.87
CA LEU A 121 3.78 5.08 5.53
C LEU A 121 3.88 3.56 5.57
N PHE A 122 4.76 3.01 6.42
CA PHE A 122 4.92 1.58 6.62
C PHE A 122 3.59 0.92 6.98
N ASN A 123 2.93 1.41 8.02
CA ASN A 123 1.69 0.83 8.49
C ASN A 123 0.55 0.97 7.46
N LYS A 124 0.48 2.12 6.78
CA LYS A 124 -0.50 2.34 5.70
C LYS A 124 -0.33 1.33 4.58
N VAL A 125 0.88 1.12 4.08
CA VAL A 125 1.17 0.14 3.03
C VAL A 125 0.95 -1.29 3.51
N TRP A 126 1.40 -1.61 4.72
CA TRP A 126 1.26 -2.94 5.31
C TRP A 126 -0.19 -3.35 5.49
N THR A 127 -1.04 -2.42 5.97
CA THR A 127 -2.44 -2.70 6.30
C THR A 127 -3.43 -2.39 5.18
N HIS A 128 -3.02 -1.70 4.11
CA HIS A 128 -3.87 -1.44 2.94
C HIS A 128 -4.08 -2.73 2.18
N ILE A 129 -5.30 -3.27 2.20
CA ILE A 129 -5.60 -4.62 1.73
C ILE A 129 -5.38 -4.75 0.22
N PHE A 130 -6.03 -3.91 -0.59
CA PHE A 130 -5.92 -3.92 -2.05
C PHE A 130 -5.62 -2.52 -2.59
N TRP A 131 -4.57 -2.41 -3.37
CA TRP A 131 -4.22 -1.19 -4.06
C TRP A 131 -5.08 -0.97 -5.30
N ASN A 132 -5.45 0.27 -5.54
CA ASN A 132 -5.96 0.73 -6.82
C ASN A 132 -4.83 1.29 -7.70
N GLU A 133 -5.14 1.82 -8.88
CA GLU A 133 -4.14 2.41 -9.78
C GLU A 133 -3.49 3.67 -9.23
N SER A 134 -4.26 4.51 -8.49
CA SER A 134 -3.73 5.70 -7.84
C SER A 134 -2.72 5.32 -6.75
N ASP A 135 -3.08 4.37 -5.88
CA ASP A 135 -2.18 3.88 -4.83
C ASP A 135 -0.86 3.38 -5.40
N THR A 136 -0.94 2.59 -6.49
CA THR A 136 0.25 2.05 -7.17
C THR A 136 1.13 3.17 -7.72
N HIS A 137 0.53 4.17 -8.35
CA HIS A 137 1.25 5.31 -8.90
C HIS A 137 1.91 6.15 -7.81
N GLU A 138 1.17 6.49 -6.76
CA GLU A 138 1.64 7.31 -5.65
C GLU A 138 2.78 6.62 -4.87
N VAL A 139 2.67 5.31 -4.61
CA VAL A 139 3.77 4.55 -3.98
C VAL A 139 4.98 4.46 -4.91
N GLN A 140 4.78 4.29 -6.21
CA GLN A 140 5.88 4.30 -7.18
C GLN A 140 6.61 5.66 -7.18
N GLN A 141 5.90 6.78 -7.05
CA GLN A 141 6.53 8.10 -6.92
C GLN A 141 7.46 8.19 -5.69
N ILE A 142 7.07 7.59 -4.56
CA ILE A 142 7.93 7.54 -3.37
C ILE A 142 9.22 6.73 -3.65
N ILE A 143 9.10 5.60 -4.33
CA ILE A 143 10.24 4.74 -4.68
C ILE A 143 11.19 5.45 -5.65
N ASP A 144 10.65 6.16 -6.63
CA ASP A 144 11.41 6.84 -7.69
C ASP A 144 11.97 8.20 -7.25
N SER A 145 11.51 8.76 -6.12
CA SER A 145 11.99 10.05 -5.63
C SER A 145 13.48 10.00 -5.28
N LEU A 146 14.25 10.97 -5.78
CA LEU A 146 15.68 11.12 -5.48
C LEU A 146 15.93 11.73 -4.09
N LEU A 147 14.91 12.34 -3.48
CA LEU A 147 15.01 13.01 -2.19
C LEU A 147 14.68 12.09 -1.01
N VAL A 148 13.96 10.98 -1.27
CA VAL A 148 13.68 9.97 -0.25
C VAL A 148 14.88 9.05 -0.07
N SER A 149 15.28 8.82 1.18
CA SER A 149 16.47 8.01 1.48
C SER A 149 16.32 6.55 1.06
N SER A 150 17.43 5.91 0.70
CA SER A 150 17.48 4.46 0.38
C SER A 150 16.94 3.60 1.53
N ASN A 151 17.19 4.00 2.77
CA ASN A 151 16.70 3.30 3.95
C ASN A 151 15.16 3.36 4.06
N ASP A 152 14.56 4.51 3.81
CA ASP A 152 13.11 4.68 3.84
C ASP A 152 12.42 3.88 2.74
N LYS A 153 12.99 3.88 1.53
CA LYS A 153 12.54 3.03 0.43
C LYS A 153 12.64 1.54 0.77
N ALA A 154 13.71 1.12 1.42
CA ALA A 154 13.87 -0.27 1.86
C ALA A 154 12.85 -0.65 2.94
N ILE A 155 12.53 0.26 3.87
CA ILE A 155 11.44 0.08 4.85
C ILE A 155 10.10 -0.05 4.13
N LEU A 156 9.83 0.77 3.12
CA LEU A 156 8.63 0.69 2.29
C LEU A 156 8.52 -0.67 1.58
N MET A 157 9.61 -1.18 0.99
CA MET A 157 9.62 -2.52 0.37
C MET A 157 9.32 -3.61 1.39
N SER A 158 9.82 -3.49 2.61
CA SER A 158 9.47 -4.42 3.69
C SER A 158 7.98 -4.41 4.00
N ALA A 159 7.35 -3.24 4.03
CA ALA A 159 5.90 -3.13 4.25
C ALA A 159 5.09 -3.80 3.13
N VAL A 160 5.52 -3.63 1.86
CA VAL A 160 4.88 -4.28 0.71
C VAL A 160 5.01 -5.80 0.81
N THR A 161 6.21 -6.31 1.12
CA THR A 161 6.47 -7.75 1.30
C THR A 161 5.60 -8.32 2.43
N MET A 162 5.61 -7.67 3.60
CA MET A 162 4.81 -8.11 4.76
C MET A 162 3.30 -8.09 4.46
N SER A 163 2.82 -7.12 3.67
CA SER A 163 1.44 -7.08 3.23
C SER A 163 1.08 -8.29 2.37
N LEU A 164 1.94 -8.64 1.41
CA LEU A 164 1.76 -9.79 0.51
C LEU A 164 1.81 -11.13 1.24
N MET A 165 2.52 -11.22 2.37
CA MET A 165 2.51 -12.42 3.22
C MET A 165 1.16 -12.68 3.89
N HIS A 166 0.32 -11.65 4.05
CA HIS A 166 -1.03 -11.78 4.60
C HIS A 166 -2.08 -11.97 3.51
N LEU A 167 -1.99 -11.17 2.45
CA LEU A 167 -2.93 -11.20 1.33
C LEU A 167 -2.21 -10.86 0.04
N PHE A 168 -2.42 -11.70 -0.97
CA PHE A 168 -1.88 -11.47 -2.29
C PHE A 168 -2.62 -10.31 -2.98
N ASP A 169 -1.86 -9.33 -3.43
CA ASP A 169 -2.30 -8.24 -4.29
C ASP A 169 -1.38 -8.15 -5.51
N GLU A 170 -1.94 -8.26 -6.70
CA GLU A 170 -1.19 -8.26 -7.96
C GLU A 170 -0.39 -6.98 -8.16
N ARG A 171 -0.96 -5.82 -7.79
CA ARG A 171 -0.29 -4.52 -7.94
C ARG A 171 0.90 -4.36 -7.00
N LYS A 172 0.76 -4.80 -5.76
CA LYS A 172 1.86 -4.85 -4.79
C LYS A 172 2.98 -5.78 -5.26
N PHE A 173 2.60 -6.94 -5.79
CA PHE A 173 3.57 -7.89 -6.32
C PHE A 173 4.31 -7.32 -7.53
N GLN A 174 3.61 -6.66 -8.45
CA GLN A 174 4.24 -5.96 -9.58
C GLN A 174 5.16 -4.83 -9.10
N CYS A 175 4.80 -4.11 -8.04
CA CYS A 175 5.65 -3.09 -7.42
C CYS A 175 6.97 -3.70 -6.93
N LEU A 176 6.94 -4.85 -6.22
CA LEU A 176 8.16 -5.56 -5.80
C LEU A 176 9.00 -6.01 -7.00
N LEU A 177 8.39 -6.59 -8.02
CA LEU A 177 9.12 -7.00 -9.22
C LEU A 177 9.85 -5.85 -9.92
N LYS A 178 9.24 -4.67 -9.96
CA LYS A 178 9.89 -3.46 -10.47
C LYS A 178 11.04 -3.02 -9.55
N ALA A 179 10.81 -3.03 -8.24
CA ALA A 179 11.81 -2.65 -7.25
C ALA A 179 13.03 -3.58 -7.25
N CYS A 180 12.90 -4.86 -7.62
CA CYS A 180 14.05 -5.76 -7.83
C CYS A 180 15.02 -5.26 -8.92
N GLN A 181 14.56 -4.42 -9.84
CA GLN A 181 15.36 -3.82 -10.92
C GLN A 181 15.79 -2.39 -10.61
N HIS A 182 15.55 -1.91 -9.39
CA HIS A 182 15.90 -0.56 -8.98
C HIS A 182 17.42 -0.36 -8.95
N GLU A 183 17.91 0.81 -9.35
CA GLU A 183 19.34 1.14 -9.39
C GLU A 183 19.99 1.11 -8.00
N ASP A 184 19.21 1.48 -6.98
CA ASP A 184 19.64 1.42 -5.59
C ASP A 184 19.66 -0.02 -5.08
N LEU A 185 20.87 -0.48 -4.72
CA LEU A 185 21.10 -1.85 -4.27
C LEU A 185 20.34 -2.20 -2.98
N GLN A 186 20.13 -1.24 -2.06
CA GLN A 186 19.37 -1.49 -0.84
C GLN A 186 17.90 -1.75 -1.14
N VAL A 187 17.32 -0.99 -2.09
CA VAL A 187 15.94 -1.17 -2.54
C VAL A 187 15.77 -2.49 -3.26
N SER A 188 16.64 -2.78 -4.23
CA SER A 188 16.54 -4.01 -5.03
C SER A 188 16.75 -5.27 -4.19
N GLN A 189 17.72 -5.29 -3.28
CA GLN A 189 17.95 -6.43 -2.37
C GLN A 189 16.80 -6.64 -1.37
N ARG A 190 16.12 -5.56 -0.98
CA ARG A 190 15.01 -5.65 -0.05
C ARG A 190 13.71 -6.11 -0.69
N ALA A 191 13.60 -5.93 -2.01
CA ALA A 191 12.46 -6.37 -2.81
C ALA A 191 12.55 -7.87 -3.21
N LEU A 192 13.75 -8.47 -3.14
CA LEU A 192 13.99 -9.90 -3.34
C LEU A 192 13.58 -10.73 -2.13
#